data_e2c3dc6d0458789322eac715dc945894
#
_entry.id   e2c3dc6d0458789322eac715dc945894
#
_cell.length_a   1.000
_cell.length_b   1.000
_cell.length_c   1.000
_cell.angle_alpha   90.00
_cell.angle_beta   90.00
_cell.angle_gamma   90.00
#
_symmetry.space_group_name_H-M   'P 1'
#
loop_
_entity.id
_entity.type
_entity.pdbx_description
1 polymer ?
#
loop_
_entity_poly.entity_id
_entity_poly.type
_entity_poly.pdbx_seq_one_letter_code
_entity_poly.pdbx_strand_id
1 'polypeptide(L)'
;DSRKKEDIFFFLSSSYFLIAGANIIGNPSASNELVSKKDYRLSLIENQSARCLGAYVYSSSGVHESTTDLLFSGHLIVAENGSIIKENERFQRNNEVITTSIDLFKLNSERLKNLSFRDMNKLLPFNIKTIDFCFKNTKITNFDRYVDKHPFVPSNPLARDERCKEIFNIQCSALAKRLEHTNLKKAVIGISGGLDSTLALLVIVKTFDMLGIN
;
A
#
# COMPACT_ATOMS: atom_id res chain seq x y z
N ASP A 1 -27.63 10.67 -24.06
CA ASP A 1 -26.28 10.28 -23.60
C ASP A 1 -26.33 9.67 -22.19
N SER A 2 -27.16 8.62 -22.04
CA SER A 2 -27.42 7.92 -20.78
C SER A 2 -26.24 7.02 -20.36
N ARG A 3 -25.38 6.62 -21.28
CA ARG A 3 -24.26 5.70 -21.02
C ARG A 3 -23.12 6.32 -20.19
N LYS A 4 -22.93 7.62 -20.21
CA LYS A 4 -21.91 8.30 -19.41
C LYS A 4 -22.23 8.42 -17.92
N LYS A 5 -23.48 8.19 -17.51
CA LYS A 5 -23.88 8.24 -16.09
C LYS A 5 -23.75 6.90 -15.36
N GLU A 6 -23.78 5.78 -16.08
CA GLU A 6 -23.69 4.45 -15.45
C GLU A 6 -22.26 4.05 -15.10
N ASP A 7 -21.24 4.52 -15.83
CA ASP A 7 -19.84 4.23 -15.54
C ASP A 7 -19.29 4.93 -14.28
N ILE A 8 -20.00 5.92 -13.76
CA ILE A 8 -19.60 6.68 -12.58
C ILE A 8 -19.79 5.90 -11.27
N PHE A 9 -20.64 4.87 -11.26
CA PHE A 9 -20.94 4.08 -10.07
C PHE A 9 -19.86 3.08 -9.66
N PHE A 10 -18.88 2.77 -10.52
CA PHE A 10 -17.81 1.84 -10.23
C PHE A 10 -16.64 2.41 -9.43
N PHE A 11 -16.56 3.73 -9.26
CA PHE A 11 -15.52 4.36 -8.44
C PHE A 11 -16.06 4.73 -7.07
N LEU A 12 -15.41 4.23 -6.01
CA LEU A 12 -15.71 4.63 -4.64
C LEU A 12 -15.53 6.16 -4.50
N SER A 13 -16.47 6.84 -3.86
CA SER A 13 -16.45 8.30 -3.68
C SER A 13 -15.13 8.81 -3.11
N SER A 14 -14.50 8.05 -2.21
CA SER A 14 -13.19 8.35 -1.64
C SER A 14 -12.07 8.44 -2.69
N SER A 15 -12.14 7.68 -3.79
CA SER A 15 -11.15 7.75 -4.88
C SER A 15 -11.15 9.12 -5.54
N TYR A 16 -12.32 9.69 -5.78
CA TYR A 16 -12.44 11.02 -6.39
C TYR A 16 -11.83 12.11 -5.51
N PHE A 17 -12.08 12.08 -4.21
CA PHE A 17 -11.50 13.05 -3.29
C PHE A 17 -9.97 12.94 -3.22
N LEU A 18 -9.44 11.72 -3.20
CA LEU A 18 -8.00 11.48 -3.16
C LEU A 18 -7.31 11.91 -4.48
N ILE A 19 -7.92 11.61 -5.63
CA ILE A 19 -7.45 12.07 -6.95
C ILE A 19 -7.51 13.59 -7.04
N ALA A 20 -8.52 14.22 -6.47
CA ALA A 20 -8.66 15.68 -6.44
C ALA A 20 -7.70 16.40 -5.48
N GLY A 21 -6.88 15.66 -4.74
CA GLY A 21 -5.83 16.23 -3.90
C GLY A 21 -5.97 15.98 -2.41
N ALA A 22 -7.06 15.39 -1.93
CA ALA A 22 -7.16 14.99 -0.53
C ALA A 22 -6.04 13.99 -0.19
N ASN A 23 -5.38 14.17 0.95
CA ASN A 23 -4.34 13.25 1.42
C ASN A 23 -4.90 12.21 2.39
N ILE A 24 -5.97 12.56 3.10
CA ILE A 24 -6.57 11.74 4.16
C ILE A 24 -8.07 11.64 3.91
N ILE A 25 -8.61 10.43 3.98
CA ILE A 25 -10.05 10.16 3.96
C ILE A 25 -10.48 9.66 5.33
N GLY A 26 -11.47 10.30 5.91
CA GLY A 26 -12.21 9.80 7.07
C GLY A 26 -13.46 9.04 6.63
N ASN A 27 -13.63 7.82 7.10
CA ASN A 27 -14.80 7.00 6.83
C ASN A 27 -15.46 6.52 8.13
N PRO A 28 -16.38 7.31 8.70
CA PRO A 28 -17.29 6.80 9.73
C PRO A 28 -18.26 5.80 9.08
N SER A 29 -18.40 4.62 9.65
CA SER A 29 -19.11 3.50 9.05
C SER A 29 -20.01 2.77 10.07
N ALA A 30 -21.19 2.39 9.65
CA ALA A 30 -22.11 1.52 10.39
C ALA A 30 -22.22 0.15 9.69
N SER A 31 -21.09 -0.45 9.38
CA SER A 31 -21.01 -1.78 8.78
C SER A 31 -21.07 -2.84 9.87
N ASN A 32 -22.16 -3.63 9.89
CA ASN A 32 -22.35 -4.72 10.85
C ASN A 32 -21.27 -5.79 10.73
N GLU A 33 -21.00 -6.50 11.82
CA GLU A 33 -20.06 -7.60 11.85
C GLU A 33 -20.66 -8.92 11.34
N LEU A 34 -19.83 -9.63 10.57
CA LEU A 34 -20.07 -11.00 10.10
C LEU A 34 -18.76 -11.78 10.26
N VAL A 35 -18.86 -13.10 10.30
CA VAL A 35 -17.68 -13.98 10.30
C VAL A 35 -16.81 -13.69 9.06
N SER A 36 -15.51 -13.61 9.24
CA SER A 36 -14.50 -13.30 8.19
C SER A 36 -14.56 -11.88 7.60
N LYS A 37 -15.48 -11.02 8.02
CA LYS A 37 -15.60 -9.65 7.49
C LYS A 37 -14.44 -8.74 7.90
N LYS A 38 -13.73 -9.09 8.97
CA LYS A 38 -12.52 -8.35 9.39
C LYS A 38 -11.49 -8.31 8.28
N ASP A 39 -11.09 -9.47 7.76
CA ASP A 39 -10.02 -9.58 6.77
C ASP A 39 -10.42 -8.91 5.45
N TYR A 40 -11.67 -9.06 5.06
CA TYR A 40 -12.23 -8.34 3.92
C TYR A 40 -12.15 -6.82 4.09
N ARG A 41 -12.50 -6.29 5.27
CA ARG A 41 -12.44 -4.86 5.60
C ARG A 41 -11.00 -4.34 5.55
N LEU A 42 -10.06 -5.07 6.15
CA LEU A 42 -8.64 -4.73 6.11
C LEU A 42 -8.15 -4.65 4.66
N SER A 43 -8.42 -5.69 3.86
CA SER A 43 -8.04 -5.72 2.45
C SER A 43 -8.62 -4.55 1.65
N LEU A 44 -9.89 -4.18 1.89
CA LEU A 44 -10.50 -3.02 1.23
C LEU A 44 -9.79 -1.72 1.58
N ILE A 45 -9.50 -1.50 2.87
CA ILE A 45 -8.87 -0.26 3.35
C ILE A 45 -7.43 -0.17 2.87
N GLU A 46 -6.66 -1.25 2.92
CA GLU A 46 -5.30 -1.32 2.38
C GLU A 46 -5.29 -1.02 0.87
N ASN A 47 -6.11 -1.73 0.10
CA ASN A 47 -6.20 -1.52 -1.34
C ASN A 47 -6.60 -0.09 -1.70
N GLN A 48 -7.59 0.47 -0.98
CA GLN A 48 -8.04 1.84 -1.25
C GLN A 48 -6.94 2.86 -0.94
N SER A 49 -6.23 2.72 0.16
CA SER A 49 -5.12 3.61 0.52
C SER A 49 -3.94 3.49 -0.47
N ALA A 50 -3.64 2.28 -0.96
CA ALA A 50 -2.59 2.02 -1.95
C ALA A 50 -2.92 2.62 -3.32
N ARG A 51 -4.09 2.29 -3.85
CA ARG A 51 -4.52 2.72 -5.19
C ARG A 51 -4.61 4.23 -5.33
N CYS A 52 -4.95 4.90 -4.25
CA CYS A 52 -5.14 6.34 -4.24
C CYS A 52 -4.00 7.12 -3.60
N LEU A 53 -2.90 6.44 -3.26
CA LEU A 53 -1.70 7.05 -2.64
C LEU A 53 -2.09 8.00 -1.49
N GLY A 54 -2.92 7.51 -0.57
CA GLY A 54 -3.49 8.31 0.50
C GLY A 54 -3.54 7.59 1.84
N ALA A 55 -3.94 8.31 2.86
CA ALA A 55 -4.28 7.72 4.15
C ALA A 55 -5.79 7.51 4.26
N TYR A 56 -6.18 6.40 4.87
CA TYR A 56 -7.57 6.02 5.09
C TYR A 56 -7.80 5.77 6.58
N VAL A 57 -8.68 6.57 7.17
CA VAL A 57 -9.05 6.50 8.58
C VAL A 57 -10.46 5.95 8.67
N TYR A 58 -10.60 4.73 9.13
CA TYR A 58 -11.87 4.03 9.27
C TYR A 58 -12.29 3.97 10.74
N SER A 59 -13.54 4.29 11.00
CA SER A 59 -14.15 4.20 12.33
C SER A 59 -15.53 3.55 12.22
N SER A 60 -15.68 2.37 12.80
CA SER A 60 -16.95 1.64 12.84
C SER A 60 -17.76 2.03 14.05
N SER A 61 -19.10 1.92 13.92
CA SER A 61 -20.03 1.94 15.06
C SER A 61 -19.61 0.95 16.14
N GLY A 62 -19.80 1.33 17.39
CA GLY A 62 -19.45 0.54 18.56
C GLY A 62 -20.47 -0.54 18.92
N VAL A 63 -20.11 -1.39 19.86
CA VAL A 63 -20.96 -2.52 20.30
C VAL A 63 -22.28 -2.09 20.94
N HIS A 64 -22.40 -0.83 21.33
CA HIS A 64 -23.59 -0.26 21.96
C HIS A 64 -24.55 0.43 20.98
N GLU A 65 -24.19 0.51 19.71
CA GLU A 65 -24.97 1.25 18.69
C GLU A 65 -26.23 0.50 18.23
N SER A 66 -26.32 -0.80 18.48
CA SER A 66 -27.49 -1.61 18.12
C SER A 66 -27.97 -2.43 19.30
N THR A 67 -29.29 -2.55 19.39
CA THR A 67 -29.99 -3.37 20.39
C THR A 67 -30.82 -4.50 19.77
N THR A 68 -30.71 -4.71 18.44
CA THR A 68 -31.52 -5.67 17.68
C THR A 68 -30.61 -6.71 16.99
N ASP A 69 -30.92 -7.05 15.76
CA ASP A 69 -30.29 -8.17 15.02
C ASP A 69 -28.88 -7.88 14.49
N LEU A 70 -28.45 -6.63 14.53
CA LEU A 70 -27.12 -6.24 14.04
C LEU A 70 -26.15 -6.07 15.20
N LEU A 71 -24.90 -6.50 14.97
CA LEU A 71 -23.79 -6.26 15.88
C LEU A 71 -22.71 -5.43 15.17
N PHE A 72 -22.18 -4.44 15.88
CA PHE A 72 -21.04 -3.64 15.48
C PHE A 72 -19.85 -3.92 16.40
N SER A 73 -18.65 -3.68 15.92
CA SER A 73 -17.44 -4.07 16.64
C SER A 73 -16.60 -2.91 17.17
N GLY A 74 -16.92 -1.68 16.79
CA GLY A 74 -16.06 -0.52 17.14
C GLY A 74 -14.67 -0.61 16.50
N HIS A 75 -14.56 -1.20 15.31
CA HIS A 75 -13.28 -1.38 14.65
C HIS A 75 -12.72 -0.04 14.15
N LEU A 76 -11.52 0.32 14.61
CA LEU A 76 -10.79 1.52 14.22
C LEU A 76 -9.55 1.10 13.43
N ILE A 77 -9.35 1.69 12.26
CA ILE A 77 -8.23 1.33 11.39
C ILE A 77 -7.66 2.59 10.76
N VAL A 78 -6.34 2.71 10.77
CA VAL A 78 -5.63 3.72 9.99
C VAL A 78 -4.69 3.03 9.02
N ALA A 79 -4.84 3.31 7.74
CA ALA A 79 -3.96 2.83 6.68
C ALA A 79 -3.31 4.00 5.95
N GLU A 80 -2.09 3.80 5.47
CA GLU A 80 -1.34 4.76 4.64
C GLU A 80 -0.66 4.02 3.50
N ASN A 81 -0.95 4.43 2.28
CA ASN A 81 -0.29 3.91 1.06
C ASN A 81 -0.17 2.38 1.02
N GLY A 82 -1.26 1.68 1.34
CA GLY A 82 -1.35 0.22 1.28
C GLY A 82 -0.85 -0.54 2.51
N SER A 83 -0.59 0.16 3.59
CA SER A 83 -0.16 -0.49 4.85
C SER A 83 -1.07 -0.07 6.00
N ILE A 84 -1.51 -1.03 6.81
CA ILE A 84 -2.17 -0.72 8.09
C ILE A 84 -1.12 -0.20 9.05
N ILE A 85 -1.31 1.05 9.52
CA ILE A 85 -0.41 1.70 10.47
C ILE A 85 -0.85 1.42 11.89
N LYS A 86 -2.16 1.45 12.13
CA LYS A 86 -2.75 1.22 13.45
C LYS A 86 -4.14 0.60 13.35
N GLU A 87 -4.42 -0.31 14.26
CA GLU A 87 -5.70 -1.02 14.39
C GLU A 87 -5.98 -1.17 15.89
N ASN A 88 -7.26 -1.08 16.31
CA ASN A 88 -7.66 -1.44 17.67
C ASN A 88 -8.12 -2.89 17.77
N GLU A 89 -8.26 -3.36 18.99
CA GLU A 89 -8.96 -4.61 19.28
C GLU A 89 -10.48 -4.39 19.16
N ARG A 90 -11.14 -5.28 18.44
CA ARG A 90 -12.59 -5.21 18.21
C ARG A 90 -13.41 -5.62 19.44
N PHE A 91 -14.66 -5.22 19.46
CA PHE A 91 -15.67 -5.59 20.47
C PHE A 91 -15.41 -5.02 21.87
N GLN A 92 -14.61 -3.96 21.95
CA GLN A 92 -14.38 -3.26 23.22
C GLN A 92 -15.69 -2.60 23.68
N ARG A 93 -15.94 -2.68 24.98
CA ARG A 93 -17.14 -2.09 25.58
C ARG A 93 -16.91 -0.68 26.11
N ASN A 94 -15.68 -0.25 26.18
CA ASN A 94 -15.29 1.11 26.53
C ASN A 94 -15.10 1.96 25.27
N ASN A 95 -15.18 3.27 25.42
CA ASN A 95 -14.82 4.19 24.35
C ASN A 95 -13.32 4.10 24.07
N GLU A 96 -12.98 3.86 22.82
CA GLU A 96 -11.58 3.80 22.38
C GLU A 96 -11.25 4.91 21.39
N VAL A 97 -10.02 5.39 21.48
CA VAL A 97 -9.42 6.32 20.51
C VAL A 97 -8.04 5.79 20.17
N ILE A 98 -7.78 5.66 18.86
CA ILE A 98 -6.42 5.39 18.38
C ILE A 98 -5.85 6.65 17.73
N THR A 99 -4.57 6.90 17.96
CA THR A 99 -3.83 8.02 17.35
C THR A 99 -2.60 7.48 16.63
N THR A 100 -2.22 8.10 15.53
CA THR A 100 -0.98 7.79 14.81
C THR A 100 -0.55 8.97 13.96
N SER A 101 0.69 8.97 13.50
CA SER A 101 1.25 9.98 12.61
C SER A 101 1.17 9.53 11.16
N ILE A 102 0.66 10.38 10.28
CA ILE A 102 0.59 10.17 8.82
C ILE A 102 1.66 11.01 8.14
N ASP A 103 2.44 10.41 7.24
CA ASP A 103 3.50 11.09 6.52
C ASP A 103 2.97 11.72 5.22
N LEU A 104 2.46 12.94 5.31
CA LEU A 104 1.95 13.69 4.16
C LEU A 104 3.03 13.99 3.13
N PHE A 105 4.27 14.17 3.56
CA PHE A 105 5.38 14.44 2.63
C PHE A 105 5.67 13.22 1.75
N LYS A 106 5.71 12.03 2.35
CA LYS A 106 5.86 10.77 1.63
C LYS A 106 4.72 10.56 0.63
N LEU A 107 3.47 10.73 1.06
CA LEU A 107 2.30 10.58 0.19
C LEU A 107 2.36 11.53 -1.02
N ASN A 108 2.67 12.79 -0.80
CA ASN A 108 2.79 13.76 -1.88
C ASN A 108 3.96 13.45 -2.82
N SER A 109 5.11 12.99 -2.27
CA SER A 109 6.25 12.58 -3.07
C SER A 109 5.92 11.40 -3.99
N GLU A 110 5.22 10.39 -3.48
CA GLU A 110 4.78 9.24 -4.29
C GLU A 110 3.79 9.65 -5.40
N ARG A 111 2.85 10.55 -5.11
CA ARG A 111 1.93 11.11 -6.11
C ARG A 111 2.64 11.88 -7.21
N LEU A 112 3.67 12.65 -6.87
CA LEU A 112 4.47 13.39 -7.86
C LEU A 112 5.23 12.47 -8.80
N LYS A 113 5.75 11.33 -8.30
CA LYS A 113 6.45 10.32 -9.11
C LYS A 113 5.50 9.54 -10.02
N ASN A 114 4.22 9.41 -9.65
CA ASN A 114 3.24 8.64 -10.39
C ASN A 114 2.52 9.51 -11.43
N LEU A 115 2.97 9.44 -12.67
CA LEU A 115 2.41 10.21 -13.77
C LEU A 115 0.93 9.86 -14.02
N SER A 116 0.56 8.59 -13.97
CA SER A 116 -0.82 8.13 -14.19
C SER A 116 -1.76 8.71 -13.15
N PHE A 117 -1.35 8.76 -11.88
CA PHE A 117 -2.15 9.36 -10.81
C PHE A 117 -2.40 10.85 -11.07
N ARG A 118 -1.37 11.58 -11.50
CA ARG A 118 -1.46 13.00 -11.80
C ARG A 118 -2.38 13.28 -12.99
N ASP A 119 -2.36 12.44 -14.01
CA ASP A 119 -3.19 12.62 -15.20
C ASP A 119 -4.66 12.27 -14.92
N MET A 120 -4.97 11.39 -13.98
CA MET A 120 -6.34 11.08 -13.57
C MET A 120 -7.09 12.29 -12.99
N ASN A 121 -6.41 13.24 -12.37
CA ASN A 121 -7.03 14.46 -11.85
C ASN A 121 -7.72 15.27 -12.96
N LYS A 122 -7.16 15.27 -14.17
CA LYS A 122 -7.73 15.95 -15.33
C LYS A 122 -9.04 15.33 -15.84
N LEU A 123 -9.32 14.09 -15.43
CA LEU A 123 -10.48 13.31 -15.86
C LEU A 123 -11.63 13.34 -14.85
N LEU A 124 -11.54 14.15 -13.79
CA LEU A 124 -12.60 14.24 -12.80
C LEU A 124 -13.90 14.79 -13.45
N PRO A 125 -15.04 14.08 -13.31
CA PRO A 125 -16.27 14.43 -14.00
C PRO A 125 -17.05 15.59 -13.33
N PHE A 126 -16.55 16.13 -12.22
CA PHE A 126 -17.21 17.18 -11.43
C PHE A 126 -16.20 18.06 -10.69
N ASN A 127 -16.64 19.25 -10.30
CA ASN A 127 -15.87 20.17 -9.47
C ASN A 127 -16.00 19.80 -8.00
N ILE A 128 -14.86 19.74 -7.30
CA ILE A 128 -14.81 19.51 -5.86
C ILE A 128 -14.82 20.86 -5.15
N LYS A 129 -15.76 21.00 -4.21
CA LYS A 129 -15.80 22.17 -3.33
C LYS A 129 -14.76 22.01 -2.22
N THR A 130 -13.84 22.97 -2.16
CA THR A 130 -12.87 23.08 -1.06
C THR A 130 -13.41 24.02 0.02
N ILE A 131 -13.22 23.65 1.26
CA ILE A 131 -13.56 24.49 2.41
C ILE A 131 -12.25 24.74 3.16
N ASP A 132 -11.83 26.01 3.18
CA ASP A 132 -10.65 26.44 3.92
C ASP A 132 -10.90 26.43 5.42
N PHE A 133 -9.92 25.93 6.15
CA PHE A 133 -10.05 25.80 7.57
C PHE A 133 -8.66 25.95 8.25
N CYS A 134 -8.59 26.72 9.31
CA CYS A 134 -7.35 26.97 10.05
C CYS A 134 -7.26 26.05 11.25
N PHE A 135 -6.23 25.24 11.32
CA PHE A 135 -5.85 24.47 12.50
C PHE A 135 -4.74 25.19 13.26
N LYS A 136 -4.87 25.29 14.59
CA LYS A 136 -3.73 25.74 15.39
C LYS A 136 -2.62 24.69 15.28
N ASN A 137 -1.50 25.06 14.69
CA ASN A 137 -0.32 24.20 14.65
C ASN A 137 0.14 23.88 16.08
N THR A 138 -0.15 22.67 16.55
CA THR A 138 0.44 22.13 17.75
C THR A 138 1.75 21.45 17.36
N LYS A 139 2.83 21.80 18.05
CA LYS A 139 4.12 21.14 17.85
C LYS A 139 3.96 19.66 18.21
N ILE A 140 4.18 18.76 17.25
CA ILE A 140 4.22 17.33 17.54
C ILE A 140 5.48 17.07 18.36
N THR A 141 5.30 16.66 19.62
CA THR A 141 6.39 16.35 20.54
C THR A 141 6.77 14.88 20.54
N ASN A 142 5.83 14.01 20.20
CA ASN A 142 6.03 12.57 20.13
C ASN A 142 5.64 12.05 18.74
N PHE A 143 6.51 11.25 18.15
CA PHE A 143 6.27 10.59 16.89
C PHE A 143 5.64 9.21 17.15
N ASP A 144 4.31 9.12 17.00
CA ASP A 144 3.55 7.88 17.22
C ASP A 144 3.44 7.09 15.91
N ARG A 145 4.57 6.54 15.47
CA ARG A 145 4.63 5.70 14.27
C ARG A 145 5.78 4.72 14.37
N TYR A 146 5.52 3.46 14.06
CA TYR A 146 6.59 2.48 13.87
C TYR A 146 7.39 2.79 12.60
N VAL A 147 8.70 2.85 12.72
CA VAL A 147 9.64 2.94 11.60
C VAL A 147 10.53 1.71 11.63
N ASP A 148 10.47 0.92 10.56
CA ASP A 148 11.31 -0.27 10.46
C ASP A 148 12.78 0.13 10.34
N LYS A 149 13.63 -0.45 11.17
CA LYS A 149 15.09 -0.25 11.13
C LYS A 149 15.73 -0.89 9.90
N HIS A 150 15.08 -1.89 9.33
CA HIS A 150 15.53 -2.64 8.16
C HIS A 150 14.45 -2.71 7.07
N PRO A 151 14.09 -1.58 6.46
CA PRO A 151 12.93 -1.50 5.55
C PRO A 151 13.05 -2.38 4.30
N PHE A 152 14.27 -2.79 3.95
CA PHE A 152 14.55 -3.64 2.78
C PHE A 152 14.61 -5.14 3.10
N VAL A 153 14.69 -5.51 4.38
CA VAL A 153 14.83 -6.90 4.81
C VAL A 153 13.63 -7.28 5.68
N PRO A 154 12.74 -8.16 5.22
CA PRO A 154 11.61 -8.60 6.03
C PRO A 154 12.06 -9.22 7.35
N SER A 155 11.41 -8.84 8.44
CA SER A 155 11.68 -9.40 9.77
C SER A 155 11.24 -10.86 9.88
N ASN A 156 10.22 -11.26 9.10
CA ASN A 156 9.75 -12.64 9.03
C ASN A 156 10.71 -13.47 8.15
N PRO A 157 11.29 -14.56 8.65
CA PRO A 157 12.22 -15.41 7.91
C PRO A 157 11.63 -15.97 6.62
N LEU A 158 10.39 -16.44 6.63
CA LEU A 158 9.72 -16.98 5.44
C LEU A 158 9.56 -15.91 4.35
N ALA A 159 9.07 -14.74 4.72
CA ALA A 159 8.91 -13.62 3.79
C ALA A 159 10.27 -13.13 3.25
N ARG A 160 11.33 -13.20 4.07
CA ARG A 160 12.70 -12.88 3.65
C ARG A 160 13.20 -13.88 2.60
N ASP A 161 13.01 -15.17 2.85
CA ASP A 161 13.47 -16.24 1.95
C ASP A 161 12.72 -16.19 0.61
N GLU A 162 11.41 -15.92 0.62
CA GLU A 162 10.63 -15.68 -0.59
C GLU A 162 11.14 -14.46 -1.36
N ARG A 163 11.40 -13.35 -0.68
CA ARG A 163 11.95 -12.14 -1.31
C ARG A 163 13.34 -12.38 -1.90
N CYS A 164 14.21 -13.12 -1.20
CA CYS A 164 15.53 -13.47 -1.74
C CYS A 164 15.42 -14.32 -3.01
N LYS A 165 14.52 -15.31 -3.03
CA LYS A 165 14.25 -16.12 -4.23
C LYS A 165 13.71 -15.27 -5.37
N GLU A 166 12.79 -14.37 -5.09
CA GLU A 166 12.23 -13.47 -6.10
C GLU A 166 13.30 -12.57 -6.71
N ILE A 167 14.13 -11.91 -5.90
CA ILE A 167 15.24 -11.06 -6.35
C ILE A 167 16.20 -11.87 -7.23
N PHE A 168 16.59 -13.05 -6.79
CA PHE A 168 17.50 -13.91 -7.55
C PHE A 168 16.91 -14.33 -8.90
N ASN A 169 15.64 -14.73 -8.92
CA ASN A 169 14.94 -15.10 -10.15
C ASN A 169 14.78 -13.92 -11.12
N ILE A 170 14.48 -12.72 -10.62
CA ILE A 170 14.43 -11.50 -11.44
C ILE A 170 15.79 -11.25 -12.12
N GLN A 171 16.89 -11.34 -11.37
CA GLN A 171 18.23 -11.13 -11.90
C GLN A 171 18.58 -12.17 -12.96
N CYS A 172 18.34 -13.46 -12.69
CA CYS A 172 18.60 -14.54 -13.64
C CYS A 172 17.77 -14.40 -14.91
N SER A 173 16.47 -14.12 -14.78
CA SER A 173 15.59 -13.95 -15.93
C SER A 173 15.93 -12.73 -16.78
N ALA A 174 16.33 -11.64 -16.13
CA ALA A 174 16.77 -10.43 -16.84
C ALA A 174 18.07 -10.68 -17.64
N LEU A 175 19.03 -11.40 -17.05
CA LEU A 175 20.27 -11.78 -17.74
C LEU A 175 19.97 -12.78 -18.89
N ALA A 176 19.13 -13.79 -18.64
CA ALA A 176 18.72 -14.76 -19.66
C ALA A 176 18.15 -14.03 -20.90
N LYS A 177 17.20 -13.10 -20.66
CA LYS A 177 16.60 -12.34 -21.75
C LYS A 177 17.61 -11.49 -22.53
N ARG A 178 18.61 -10.94 -21.85
CA ARG A 178 19.69 -10.19 -22.51
C ARG A 178 20.56 -11.11 -23.40
N LEU A 179 20.96 -12.27 -22.88
CA LEU A 179 21.78 -13.24 -23.64
C LEU A 179 21.02 -13.76 -24.85
N GLU A 180 19.77 -14.14 -24.70
CA GLU A 180 18.89 -14.55 -25.82
C GLU A 180 18.78 -13.46 -26.89
N HIS A 181 18.46 -12.23 -26.48
CA HIS A 181 18.27 -11.12 -27.41
C HIS A 181 19.53 -10.78 -28.20
N THR A 182 20.71 -10.86 -27.56
CA THR A 182 22.00 -10.56 -28.20
C THR A 182 22.65 -11.79 -28.83
N ASN A 183 22.06 -12.97 -28.67
CA ASN A 183 22.60 -14.26 -29.10
C ASN A 183 24.03 -14.53 -28.56
N LEU A 184 24.34 -14.02 -27.35
CA LEU A 184 25.61 -14.23 -26.69
C LEU A 184 25.56 -15.47 -25.81
N LYS A 185 26.64 -16.27 -25.88
CA LYS A 185 26.79 -17.52 -25.11
C LYS A 185 27.96 -17.46 -24.14
N LYS A 186 28.51 -16.29 -23.90
CA LYS A 186 29.68 -16.08 -23.02
C LYS A 186 29.42 -14.89 -22.12
N ALA A 187 29.87 -15.00 -20.90
CA ALA A 187 29.88 -13.90 -19.93
C ALA A 187 31.31 -13.79 -19.35
N VAL A 188 31.73 -12.57 -19.08
CA VAL A 188 33.01 -12.27 -18.40
C VAL A 188 32.70 -11.50 -17.14
N ILE A 189 33.26 -11.94 -16.03
CA ILE A 189 33.07 -11.30 -14.72
C ILE A 189 34.41 -11.13 -14.01
N GLY A 190 34.62 -9.96 -13.42
CA GLY A 190 35.71 -9.69 -12.49
C GLY A 190 35.29 -10.07 -11.07
N ILE A 191 35.92 -11.07 -10.49
CA ILE A 191 35.62 -11.53 -9.12
C ILE A 191 36.61 -10.93 -8.15
N SER A 192 36.13 -10.03 -7.30
CA SER A 192 36.93 -9.42 -6.22
C SER A 192 36.97 -10.25 -4.92
N GLY A 193 36.13 -11.30 -4.82
CA GLY A 193 35.95 -12.07 -3.58
C GLY A 193 34.89 -11.45 -2.64
N GLY A 194 34.27 -10.32 -2.97
CA GLY A 194 33.20 -9.70 -2.23
C GLY A 194 31.83 -10.32 -2.54
N LEU A 195 30.84 -10.01 -1.70
CA LEU A 195 29.47 -10.54 -1.83
C LEU A 195 28.83 -10.22 -3.18
N ASP A 196 29.01 -9.00 -3.69
CA ASP A 196 28.38 -8.55 -4.94
C ASP A 196 28.89 -9.35 -6.14
N SER A 197 30.21 -9.54 -6.27
CA SER A 197 30.80 -10.32 -7.34
C SER A 197 30.48 -11.80 -7.24
N THR A 198 30.36 -12.33 -6.04
CA THR A 198 29.94 -13.71 -5.79
C THR A 198 28.48 -13.92 -6.17
N LEU A 199 27.58 -13.00 -5.79
CA LEU A 199 26.17 -13.05 -6.21
C LEU A 199 26.04 -12.97 -7.73
N ALA A 200 26.78 -12.06 -8.38
CA ALA A 200 26.76 -11.92 -9.83
C ALA A 200 27.25 -13.22 -10.53
N LEU A 201 28.25 -13.90 -9.98
CA LEU A 201 28.69 -15.21 -10.48
C LEU A 201 27.57 -16.25 -10.37
N LEU A 202 26.89 -16.35 -9.22
CA LEU A 202 25.78 -17.29 -9.01
C LEU A 202 24.63 -17.00 -9.98
N VAL A 203 24.31 -15.73 -10.24
CA VAL A 203 23.31 -15.34 -11.23
C VAL A 203 23.71 -15.78 -12.63
N ILE A 204 24.98 -15.61 -13.04
CA ILE A 204 25.47 -16.06 -14.35
C ILE A 204 25.35 -17.58 -14.46
N VAL A 205 25.86 -18.34 -13.50
CA VAL A 205 25.82 -19.81 -13.52
C VAL A 205 24.37 -20.29 -13.63
N LYS A 206 23.49 -19.79 -12.76
CA LYS A 206 22.08 -20.16 -12.80
C LYS A 206 21.40 -19.81 -14.13
N THR A 207 21.77 -18.67 -14.71
CA THR A 207 21.25 -18.26 -16.01
C THR A 207 21.70 -19.19 -17.13
N PHE A 208 22.96 -19.62 -17.11
CA PHE A 208 23.50 -20.54 -18.08
C PHE A 208 22.83 -21.92 -17.99
N ASP A 209 22.62 -22.42 -16.75
CA ASP A 209 21.83 -23.62 -16.51
C ASP A 209 20.41 -23.52 -17.10
N MET A 210 19.73 -22.38 -16.89
CA MET A 210 18.39 -22.14 -17.43
C MET A 210 18.34 -22.13 -18.97
N LEU A 211 19.41 -21.65 -19.59
CA LEU A 211 19.50 -21.54 -21.07
C LEU A 211 20.15 -22.79 -21.72
N GLY A 212 20.63 -23.77 -20.93
CA GLY A 212 21.37 -24.93 -21.44
C GLY A 212 22.70 -24.54 -22.11
N ILE A 213 23.33 -23.47 -21.65
CA ILE A 213 24.63 -22.99 -22.13
C ILE A 213 25.73 -23.65 -21.26
N ASN A 214 26.64 -24.38 -21.89
CA ASN A 214 27.82 -25.01 -21.26
C ASN A 214 29.02 -24.06 -21.24
#